data_b531f5c8ff2fd175aaccc90f4462085e
#
_entry.id   b531f5c8ff2fd175aaccc90f4462085e
#
_cell.length_a   1.000
_cell.length_b   1.000
_cell.length_c   1.000
_cell.angle_alpha   90.00
_cell.angle_beta   90.00
_cell.angle_gamma   90.00
#
_symmetry.space_group_name_H-M   'P 1'
#
loop_
_entity.id
_entity.type
_entity.pdbx_description
1 polymer ?
#
loop_
_entity_poly.entity_id
_entity_poly.type
_entity_poly.pdbx_seq_one_letter_code
_entity_poly.pdbx_strand_id
1 'polypeptide(L)'
;WEKVGSGNTLDGNGHFILDFFSKVRTGITTETENSRFKSVASFSGRVFYAGLTSAKNAGTILFSRLVEDNSDLGKCHQQNDPTSEYLSDLLATDGGFINIPDAVNIQLLYSFRASLFVFAENGVWQVTGVDGIFSATAYGINRVSNIGILNPQTFIEADGLPFWWSRFGIHTLAVDEV
;
A
#
# COMPACT_ATOMS: atom_id res chain seq x y z
N TRP A 1 18.91 6.90 11.16
CA TRP A 1 18.07 5.98 10.39
C TRP A 1 18.00 4.68 11.18
N GLU A 2 16.88 4.39 11.81
CA GLU A 2 16.66 3.11 12.45
C GLU A 2 16.38 2.02 11.43
N LYS A 3 16.91 0.84 11.69
CA LYS A 3 16.68 -0.34 10.88
C LYS A 3 15.25 -0.80 11.06
N VAL A 4 14.45 -0.75 9.99
CA VAL A 4 13.06 -1.19 9.98
C VAL A 4 13.01 -2.66 9.55
N GLY A 5 12.54 -3.54 10.44
CA GLY A 5 12.35 -4.98 10.17
C GLY A 5 13.55 -5.87 10.52
N SER A 6 13.26 -7.12 10.87
CA SER A 6 14.25 -8.15 11.20
C SER A 6 14.72 -8.87 9.94
N GLY A 7 15.57 -8.44 9.19
CA GLY A 7 16.01 -9.07 7.93
C GLY A 7 16.51 -8.03 6.95
N ASN A 8 16.61 -6.79 7.41
CA ASN A 8 17.14 -5.73 6.60
C ASN A 8 18.61 -5.94 6.35
N THR A 9 18.95 -6.37 5.16
CA THR A 9 20.30 -6.33 4.65
C THR A 9 20.47 -5.07 3.80
N LEU A 10 21.67 -4.51 3.82
CA LEU A 10 22.03 -3.47 2.87
C LEU A 10 22.36 -4.15 1.54
N ASP A 11 21.87 -3.62 0.44
CA ASP A 11 22.38 -3.97 -0.88
C ASP A 11 23.81 -3.47 -1.06
N GLY A 12 24.49 -3.87 -2.13
CA GLY A 12 25.85 -3.45 -2.42
C GLY A 12 26.04 -1.92 -2.54
N ASN A 13 24.96 -1.14 -2.58
CA ASN A 13 24.94 0.31 -2.66
C ASN A 13 24.59 0.97 -1.31
N GLY A 14 24.46 0.19 -0.24
CA GLY A 14 24.12 0.70 1.08
C GLY A 14 22.65 1.01 1.31
N HIS A 15 21.76 0.50 0.46
CA HIS A 15 20.31 0.67 0.63
C HIS A 15 19.71 -0.50 1.41
N PHE A 16 18.70 -0.22 2.21
CA PHE A 16 17.95 -1.26 2.89
C PHE A 16 17.15 -2.09 1.89
N ILE A 17 17.38 -3.40 1.92
CA ILE A 17 16.49 -4.38 1.31
C ILE A 17 15.48 -4.76 2.36
N LEU A 18 14.22 -4.45 2.11
CA LEU A 18 13.12 -4.85 2.98
C LEU A 18 12.63 -6.22 2.52
N ASP A 19 12.73 -7.21 3.39
CA ASP A 19 12.15 -8.53 3.14
C ASP A 19 10.71 -8.54 3.68
N PHE A 20 9.80 -8.06 2.85
CA PHE A 20 8.41 -7.82 3.25
C PHE A 20 7.50 -9.03 3.18
N PHE A 21 7.90 -10.11 2.49
CA PHE A 21 6.92 -11.10 2.06
C PHE A 21 7.53 -12.43 1.72
N SER A 22 6.67 -13.43 1.64
CA SER A 22 7.00 -14.70 1.07
C SER A 22 7.28 -14.58 -0.43
N LYS A 23 8.44 -15.00 -0.88
CA LYS A 23 8.80 -15.09 -2.30
C LYS A 23 7.84 -15.99 -3.07
N VAL A 24 7.35 -17.04 -2.42
CA VAL A 24 6.44 -18.01 -3.02
C VAL A 24 5.11 -17.35 -3.35
N ARG A 25 4.55 -16.59 -2.39
CA ARG A 25 3.23 -16.00 -2.52
C ARG A 25 3.17 -14.82 -3.48
N THR A 26 4.11 -13.89 -3.39
CA THR A 26 4.06 -12.63 -4.16
C THR A 26 4.89 -12.68 -5.43
N GLY A 27 5.94 -13.49 -5.45
CA GLY A 27 6.95 -13.49 -6.51
C GLY A 27 7.72 -12.17 -6.64
N ILE A 28 7.58 -11.27 -5.65
CA ILE A 28 8.32 -10.01 -5.61
C ILE A 28 9.63 -10.26 -4.91
N THR A 29 10.74 -10.01 -5.57
CA THR A 29 12.09 -10.10 -5.03
C THR A 29 12.92 -8.93 -5.55
N THR A 30 14.08 -8.69 -4.96
CA THR A 30 15.03 -7.69 -5.46
C THR A 30 15.53 -7.99 -6.88
N GLU A 31 15.42 -9.23 -7.33
CA GLU A 31 15.76 -9.65 -8.69
C GLU A 31 14.65 -9.36 -9.70
N THR A 32 13.39 -9.42 -9.26
CA THR A 32 12.21 -9.17 -10.09
C THR A 32 11.69 -7.75 -9.98
N GLU A 33 12.04 -7.05 -8.92
CA GLU A 33 11.63 -5.67 -8.65
C GLU A 33 12.81 -4.89 -8.07
N ASN A 34 13.48 -4.13 -8.90
CA ASN A 34 14.61 -3.28 -8.51
C ASN A 34 14.20 -1.85 -8.17
N SER A 35 12.93 -1.52 -8.31
CA SER A 35 12.39 -0.24 -7.87
C SER A 35 12.06 -0.27 -6.37
N ARG A 36 11.98 0.91 -5.81
CA ARG A 36 11.54 1.12 -4.43
C ARG A 36 10.09 1.53 -4.41
N PHE A 37 9.47 1.32 -3.26
CA PHE A 37 8.16 1.88 -3.01
C PHE A 37 8.22 3.41 -3.11
N LYS A 38 7.33 3.98 -3.88
CA LYS A 38 7.22 5.43 -4.06
C LYS A 38 6.39 6.08 -2.97
N SER A 39 5.50 5.30 -2.34
CA SER A 39 4.57 5.80 -1.35
C SER A 39 4.41 4.86 -0.17
N VAL A 40 4.28 5.47 1.00
CA VAL A 40 4.05 4.81 2.29
C VAL A 40 2.95 5.57 3.00
N ALA A 41 2.00 4.85 3.59
CA ALA A 41 0.95 5.44 4.41
C ALA A 41 0.66 4.58 5.64
N SER A 42 0.28 5.22 6.74
CA SER A 42 -0.23 4.54 7.93
C SER A 42 -1.76 4.53 7.88
N PHE A 43 -2.36 3.37 8.05
CA PHE A 43 -3.81 3.21 8.11
C PHE A 43 -4.20 2.03 9.00
N SER A 44 -5.17 2.24 9.89
CA SER A 44 -5.74 1.18 10.74
C SER A 44 -4.68 0.36 11.51
N GLY A 45 -3.69 1.04 12.10
CA GLY A 45 -2.62 0.41 12.89
C GLY A 45 -1.59 -0.38 12.07
N ARG A 46 -1.52 -0.16 10.76
CA ARG A 46 -0.59 -0.83 9.82
C ARG A 46 0.12 0.19 8.95
N VAL A 47 1.20 -0.26 8.33
CA VAL A 47 1.90 0.51 7.30
C VAL A 47 1.67 -0.13 5.95
N PHE A 48 1.29 0.67 4.98
CA PHE A 48 1.02 0.29 3.60
C PHE A 48 2.11 0.85 2.69
N TYR A 49 2.54 0.05 1.72
CA TYR A 49 3.62 0.36 0.79
C TYR A 49 3.16 0.13 -0.65
N ALA A 50 3.34 1.09 -1.53
CA ALA A 50 2.97 0.96 -2.94
C ALA A 50 3.90 1.74 -3.87
N GLY A 51 3.62 1.63 -5.18
CA GLY A 51 4.34 2.36 -6.21
C GLY A 51 5.57 1.61 -6.73
N LEU A 52 5.49 0.28 -6.82
CA LEU A 52 6.47 -0.52 -7.55
C LEU A 52 6.36 -0.24 -9.05
N THR A 53 7.49 -0.26 -9.76
CA THR A 53 7.57 0.17 -11.17
C THR A 53 7.47 -0.97 -12.17
N SER A 54 7.65 -2.22 -11.76
CA SER A 54 7.47 -3.33 -12.67
C SER A 54 6.01 -3.45 -13.11
N ALA A 55 5.77 -3.72 -14.38
CA ALA A 55 4.42 -3.85 -14.92
C ALA A 55 3.58 -4.90 -14.19
N LYS A 56 4.24 -5.96 -13.71
CA LYS A 56 3.59 -7.04 -12.94
C LYS A 56 3.07 -6.55 -11.59
N ASN A 57 3.78 -5.64 -10.93
CA ASN A 57 3.52 -5.22 -9.55
C ASN A 57 2.99 -3.78 -9.44
N ALA A 58 2.72 -3.13 -10.58
CA ALA A 58 2.31 -1.73 -10.62
C ALA A 58 1.02 -1.42 -9.84
N GLY A 59 0.14 -2.40 -9.72
CA GLY A 59 -1.11 -2.33 -8.94
C GLY A 59 -1.03 -3.01 -7.57
N THR A 60 0.17 -3.39 -7.11
CA THR A 60 0.34 -4.11 -5.84
C THR A 60 0.63 -3.16 -4.69
N ILE A 61 -0.07 -3.38 -3.59
CA ILE A 61 0.10 -2.69 -2.32
C ILE A 61 0.47 -3.75 -1.29
N LEU A 62 1.58 -3.58 -0.60
CA LEU A 62 1.95 -4.40 0.55
C LEU A 62 1.46 -3.72 1.82
N PHE A 63 1.06 -4.52 2.81
CA PHE A 63 0.71 -3.99 4.12
C PHE A 63 1.35 -4.84 5.23
N SER A 64 1.81 -4.15 6.27
CA SER A 64 2.40 -4.79 7.43
C SER A 64 1.35 -5.56 8.24
N ARG A 65 1.79 -6.46 9.09
CA ARG A 65 0.95 -6.94 10.19
C ARG A 65 0.51 -5.75 11.06
N LEU A 66 -0.45 -5.98 11.96
CA LEU A 66 -0.78 -4.99 12.98
C LEU A 66 0.50 -4.62 13.75
N VAL A 67 0.81 -3.32 13.78
CA VAL A 67 2.07 -2.82 14.32
C VAL A 67 1.97 -2.71 15.84
N GLU A 68 2.69 -3.56 16.54
CA GLU A 68 2.85 -3.50 18.00
C GLU A 68 4.22 -2.95 18.37
N ASP A 69 5.23 -3.21 17.55
CA ASP A 69 6.56 -2.65 17.66
C ASP A 69 7.21 -2.35 16.29
N ASN A 70 8.39 -1.73 16.30
CA ASN A 70 9.08 -1.34 15.08
C ASN A 70 9.49 -2.53 14.19
N SER A 71 9.61 -3.74 14.75
CA SER A 71 9.92 -4.93 13.95
C SER A 71 8.79 -5.39 13.05
N ASP A 72 7.56 -4.92 13.32
CA ASP A 72 6.37 -5.32 12.57
C ASP A 72 6.19 -4.52 11.28
N LEU A 73 6.82 -3.37 11.17
CA LEU A 73 6.66 -2.44 10.05
C LEU A 73 6.94 -3.09 8.69
N GLY A 74 7.90 -4.01 8.61
CA GLY A 74 8.26 -4.72 7.38
C GLY A 74 7.64 -6.11 7.22
N LYS A 75 6.83 -6.59 8.16
CA LYS A 75 6.26 -7.94 8.11
C LYS A 75 4.99 -7.98 7.29
N CYS A 76 5.13 -8.01 5.97
CA CYS A 76 4.01 -8.05 5.02
C CYS A 76 3.67 -9.48 4.57
N HIS A 77 3.56 -10.39 5.52
CA HIS A 77 3.31 -11.82 5.31
C HIS A 77 2.52 -12.42 6.47
N GLN A 78 2.04 -13.65 6.30
CA GLN A 78 1.40 -14.41 7.37
C GLN A 78 2.39 -14.68 8.50
N GLN A 79 1.96 -14.49 9.74
CA GLN A 79 2.81 -14.61 10.90
C GLN A 79 3.30 -16.06 11.13
N ASN A 80 2.39 -17.01 11.02
CA ASN A 80 2.66 -18.41 11.37
C ASN A 80 3.33 -19.18 10.22
N ASP A 81 3.10 -18.78 8.98
CA ASP A 81 3.74 -19.38 7.82
C ASP A 81 3.99 -18.32 6.73
N PRO A 82 5.17 -17.67 6.74
CA PRO A 82 5.52 -16.68 5.73
C PRO A 82 5.56 -17.23 4.30
N THR A 83 5.62 -18.55 4.14
CA THR A 83 5.64 -19.21 2.83
C THR A 83 4.27 -19.71 2.38
N SER A 84 3.24 -19.62 3.24
CA SER A 84 1.89 -20.09 2.93
C SER A 84 1.26 -19.32 1.78
N GLU A 85 0.67 -20.04 0.86
CA GLU A 85 -0.18 -19.53 -0.21
C GLU A 85 -1.68 -19.62 0.12
N TYR A 86 -2.01 -20.27 1.23
CA TYR A 86 -3.39 -20.53 1.62
C TYR A 86 -4.00 -19.35 2.37
N LEU A 87 -5.02 -18.75 1.77
CA LEU A 87 -5.76 -17.64 2.40
C LEU A 87 -6.58 -18.08 3.62
N SER A 88 -6.88 -19.38 3.73
CA SER A 88 -7.61 -19.93 4.88
C SER A 88 -6.86 -19.80 6.20
N ASP A 89 -5.54 -19.68 6.13
CA ASP A 89 -4.67 -19.61 7.33
C ASP A 89 -4.37 -18.15 7.73
N LEU A 90 -4.93 -17.20 6.99
CA LEU A 90 -4.73 -15.78 7.22
C LEU A 90 -5.46 -15.31 8.49
N LEU A 91 -4.73 -14.68 9.38
CA LEU A 91 -5.28 -14.04 10.58
C LEU A 91 -5.61 -12.56 10.31
N ALA A 92 -6.58 -12.04 11.02
CA ALA A 92 -6.99 -10.63 10.92
C ALA A 92 -5.83 -9.65 11.15
N THR A 93 -4.86 -10.04 11.97
CA THR A 93 -3.67 -9.24 12.35
C THR A 93 -2.48 -9.42 11.41
N ASP A 94 -2.51 -10.39 10.51
CA ASP A 94 -1.41 -10.69 9.60
C ASP A 94 -1.13 -9.54 8.62
N GLY A 95 0.12 -9.51 8.13
CA GLY A 95 0.51 -8.74 6.96
C GLY A 95 0.16 -9.46 5.66
N GLY A 96 0.29 -8.76 4.55
CA GLY A 96 -0.01 -9.32 3.25
C GLY A 96 0.10 -8.32 2.12
N PHE A 97 -0.65 -8.60 1.05
CA PHE A 97 -0.71 -7.71 -0.10
C PHE A 97 -2.12 -7.60 -0.66
N ILE A 98 -2.39 -6.47 -1.27
CA ILE A 98 -3.58 -6.18 -2.05
C ILE A 98 -3.13 -6.03 -3.50
N ASN A 99 -3.83 -6.66 -4.42
CA ASN A 99 -3.62 -6.44 -5.84
C ASN A 99 -4.86 -5.75 -6.43
N ILE A 100 -4.64 -4.60 -7.07
CA ILE A 100 -5.67 -3.88 -7.84
C ILE A 100 -5.28 -4.00 -9.32
N PRO A 101 -5.81 -5.00 -10.04
CA PRO A 101 -5.35 -5.33 -11.40
C PRO A 101 -5.51 -4.18 -12.39
N ASP A 102 -6.53 -3.35 -12.17
CA ASP A 102 -6.84 -2.20 -13.05
C ASP A 102 -6.05 -0.94 -12.71
N ALA A 103 -5.30 -0.92 -11.59
CA ALA A 103 -4.50 0.23 -11.23
C ALA A 103 -3.18 0.24 -12.03
N VAL A 104 -2.98 1.30 -12.79
CA VAL A 104 -1.76 1.52 -13.56
C VAL A 104 -0.85 2.45 -12.78
N ASN A 105 0.32 1.95 -12.39
CA ASN A 105 1.38 2.75 -11.77
C ASN A 105 0.89 3.56 -10.57
N ILE A 106 0.69 2.91 -9.43
CA ILE A 106 0.30 3.58 -8.18
C ILE A 106 1.37 4.61 -7.82
N GLN A 107 0.95 5.84 -7.60
CA GLN A 107 1.81 6.98 -7.33
C GLN A 107 1.79 7.40 -5.85
N LEU A 108 0.62 7.29 -5.19
CA LEU A 108 0.44 7.80 -3.84
C LEU A 108 -0.57 6.96 -3.07
N LEU A 109 -0.26 6.70 -1.81
CA LEU A 109 -1.19 6.23 -0.79
C LEU A 109 -1.50 7.40 0.16
N TYR A 110 -2.76 7.61 0.46
CA TYR A 110 -3.19 8.66 1.36
C TYR A 110 -4.27 8.14 2.31
N SER A 111 -3.99 8.19 3.60
CA SER A 111 -4.95 7.83 4.65
C SER A 111 -5.83 9.04 4.95
N PHE A 112 -7.12 8.91 4.75
CA PHE A 112 -8.07 9.97 4.96
C PHE A 112 -9.33 9.42 5.62
N ARG A 113 -9.67 9.95 6.80
CA ARG A 113 -10.76 9.45 7.64
C ARG A 113 -10.61 7.94 7.90
N ALA A 114 -11.66 7.16 7.71
CA ALA A 114 -11.67 5.70 7.91
C ALA A 114 -11.32 4.90 6.62
N SER A 115 -10.51 5.47 5.73
CA SER A 115 -10.18 4.87 4.43
C SER A 115 -8.74 5.13 4.02
N LEU A 116 -8.19 4.20 3.25
CA LEU A 116 -6.92 4.39 2.54
C LEU A 116 -7.23 4.63 1.05
N PHE A 117 -6.86 5.81 0.55
CA PHE A 117 -6.99 6.14 -0.86
C PHE A 117 -5.72 5.80 -1.62
N VAL A 118 -5.90 5.19 -2.77
CA VAL A 118 -4.84 4.72 -3.66
C VAL A 118 -4.92 5.49 -4.96
N PHE A 119 -3.99 6.40 -5.16
CA PHE A 119 -3.91 7.22 -6.36
C PHE A 119 -2.98 6.56 -7.37
N ALA A 120 -3.51 6.22 -8.52
CA ALA A 120 -2.76 5.73 -9.67
C ALA A 120 -2.90 6.69 -10.87
N GLU A 121 -2.18 6.45 -11.95
CA GLU A 121 -2.25 7.29 -13.14
C GLU A 121 -3.62 7.29 -13.82
N ASN A 122 -4.34 6.20 -13.71
CA ASN A 122 -5.62 5.99 -14.39
C ASN A 122 -6.84 6.01 -13.48
N GLY A 123 -6.69 6.33 -12.20
CA GLY A 123 -7.83 6.40 -11.29
C GLY A 123 -7.45 6.53 -9.82
N VAL A 124 -8.48 6.58 -8.99
CA VAL A 124 -8.37 6.57 -7.54
C VAL A 124 -9.24 5.46 -6.98
N TRP A 125 -8.68 4.65 -6.11
CA TRP A 125 -9.38 3.60 -5.39
C TRP A 125 -9.42 3.92 -3.90
N GLN A 126 -10.43 3.42 -3.25
CA GLN A 126 -10.63 3.47 -1.81
C GLN A 126 -10.55 2.06 -1.25
N VAL A 127 -9.70 1.87 -0.26
CA VAL A 127 -9.64 0.65 0.56
C VAL A 127 -10.28 0.96 1.90
N THR A 128 -11.29 0.17 2.26
CA THR A 128 -12.04 0.31 3.51
C THR A 128 -12.00 -0.98 4.30
N GLY A 129 -12.03 -0.87 5.62
CA GLY A 129 -12.28 -2.02 6.50
C GLY A 129 -13.75 -2.17 6.84
N VAL A 130 -14.07 -3.23 7.54
CA VAL A 130 -15.40 -3.40 8.17
C VAL A 130 -15.48 -2.45 9.37
N ASP A 131 -16.55 -1.68 9.45
CA ASP A 131 -16.74 -0.64 10.48
C ASP A 131 -15.57 0.36 10.59
N GLY A 132 -14.90 0.63 9.45
CA GLY A 132 -13.77 1.54 9.37
C GLY A 132 -12.43 0.97 9.83
N ILE A 133 -12.37 -0.29 10.23
CA ILE A 133 -11.16 -0.97 10.69
C ILE A 133 -10.70 -1.98 9.63
N PHE A 134 -9.52 -1.77 9.07
CA PHE A 134 -8.92 -2.70 8.12
C PHE A 134 -8.47 -3.99 8.81
N SER A 135 -8.81 -5.11 8.21
CA SER A 135 -8.35 -6.44 8.61
C SER A 135 -7.78 -7.17 7.39
N ALA A 136 -6.76 -7.99 7.57
CA ALA A 136 -6.20 -8.79 6.48
C ALA A 136 -7.21 -9.79 5.87
N THR A 137 -8.23 -10.16 6.65
CA THR A 137 -9.29 -11.11 6.25
C THR A 137 -10.57 -10.44 5.76
N ALA A 138 -10.73 -9.12 6.00
CA ALA A 138 -11.97 -8.42 5.69
C ALA A 138 -11.71 -6.95 5.35
N TYR A 139 -11.76 -6.64 4.07
CA TYR A 139 -11.65 -5.28 3.53
C TYR A 139 -12.39 -5.19 2.18
N GLY A 140 -12.76 -3.98 1.81
CA GLY A 140 -13.36 -3.66 0.52
C GLY A 140 -12.43 -2.79 -0.32
N ILE A 141 -12.54 -2.91 -1.64
CA ILE A 141 -11.84 -2.04 -2.59
C ILE A 141 -12.86 -1.51 -3.58
N ASN A 142 -12.99 -0.19 -3.66
CA ASN A 142 -13.90 0.48 -4.57
C ASN A 142 -13.13 1.49 -5.42
N ARG A 143 -13.42 1.55 -6.71
CA ARG A 143 -12.90 2.63 -7.56
C ARG A 143 -13.80 3.84 -7.39
N VAL A 144 -13.24 4.94 -6.88
CA VAL A 144 -13.99 6.18 -6.59
C VAL A 144 -13.82 7.25 -7.68
N SER A 145 -12.78 7.13 -8.50
CA SER A 145 -12.56 8.04 -9.63
C SER A 145 -11.88 7.33 -10.80
N ASN A 146 -12.29 7.68 -12.02
CA ASN A 146 -11.60 7.29 -13.25
C ASN A 146 -10.49 8.28 -13.64
N ILE A 147 -10.28 9.30 -12.82
CA ILE A 147 -9.27 10.33 -13.05
C ILE A 147 -8.19 10.15 -11.98
N GLY A 148 -7.01 9.82 -12.43
CA GLY A 148 -5.86 9.59 -11.57
C GLY A 148 -5.02 10.84 -11.34
N ILE A 149 -3.87 10.65 -10.68
CA ILE A 149 -2.91 11.69 -10.37
C ILE A 149 -1.77 11.71 -11.40
N LEU A 150 -1.31 12.89 -11.78
CA LEU A 150 -0.15 13.03 -12.68
C LEU A 150 1.16 12.65 -11.99
N ASN A 151 1.33 13.14 -10.78
CA ASN A 151 2.58 12.98 -10.02
C ASN A 151 2.26 13.15 -8.53
N PRO A 152 2.89 12.39 -7.63
CA PRO A 152 2.67 12.55 -6.18
C PRO A 152 2.93 13.97 -5.67
N GLN A 153 3.84 14.73 -6.28
CA GLN A 153 4.12 16.11 -5.90
C GLN A 153 2.99 17.10 -6.25
N THR A 154 2.01 16.67 -7.02
CA THR A 154 0.82 17.47 -7.34
C THR A 154 -0.34 17.24 -6.37
N PHE A 155 -0.10 16.48 -5.31
CA PHE A 155 -1.04 16.25 -4.23
C PHE A 155 -0.82 17.26 -3.10
N ILE A 156 -1.91 17.80 -2.59
CA ILE A 156 -1.92 18.66 -1.41
C ILE A 156 -3.17 18.39 -0.58
N GLU A 157 -3.04 18.50 0.72
CA GLU A 157 -4.17 18.60 1.63
C GLU A 157 -4.38 20.08 2.01
N ALA A 158 -5.58 20.58 1.79
CA ALA A 158 -5.97 21.91 2.17
C ALA A 158 -7.36 21.89 2.83
N ASP A 159 -7.49 22.54 3.96
CA ASP A 159 -8.74 22.58 4.75
C ASP A 159 -9.32 21.19 5.05
N GLY A 160 -8.44 20.20 5.29
CA GLY A 160 -8.84 18.82 5.58
C GLY A 160 -9.42 18.07 4.37
N LEU A 161 -9.19 18.55 3.17
CA LEU A 161 -9.59 17.88 1.92
C LEU A 161 -8.37 17.60 1.04
N PRO A 162 -8.31 16.43 0.38
CA PRO A 162 -7.27 16.11 -0.56
C PRO A 162 -7.55 16.75 -1.92
N PHE A 163 -6.55 17.42 -2.48
CA PHE A 163 -6.56 17.94 -3.85
C PHE A 163 -5.41 17.31 -4.63
N TRP A 164 -5.66 16.99 -5.89
CA TRP A 164 -4.62 16.50 -6.78
C TRP A 164 -4.79 17.04 -8.19
N TRP A 165 -3.70 17.10 -8.91
CA TRP A 165 -3.68 17.51 -10.29
C TRP A 165 -3.68 16.28 -11.22
N SER A 166 -4.59 16.29 -12.18
CA SER A 166 -4.65 15.37 -13.30
C SER A 166 -4.37 16.09 -14.62
N ARG A 167 -4.32 15.33 -15.69
CA ARG A 167 -4.26 15.91 -17.04
C ARG A 167 -5.52 16.73 -17.43
N PHE A 168 -6.58 16.62 -16.66
CA PHE A 168 -7.86 17.31 -16.90
C PHE A 168 -8.10 18.47 -15.93
N GLY A 169 -7.18 18.76 -15.03
CA GLY A 169 -7.29 19.85 -14.07
C GLY A 169 -7.12 19.40 -12.62
N ILE A 170 -7.56 20.25 -11.69
CA ILE A 170 -7.51 20.01 -10.26
C ILE A 170 -8.79 19.30 -9.81
N HIS A 171 -8.63 18.28 -9.01
CA HIS A 171 -9.71 17.47 -8.44
C HIS A 171 -9.62 17.40 -6.94
N THR A 172 -10.75 17.12 -6.30
CA THR A 172 -10.87 16.82 -4.87
C THR A 172 -11.83 15.65 -4.70
N LEU A 173 -11.75 14.97 -3.56
CA LEU A 173 -12.78 14.02 -3.17
C LEU A 173 -14.00 14.81 -2.69
N ALA A 174 -15.17 14.53 -3.29
CA ALA A 174 -16.42 15.00 -2.73
C ALA A 174 -16.64 14.28 -1.39
N VAL A 175 -16.89 15.04 -0.35
CA VAL A 175 -17.27 14.50 0.95
C VAL A 175 -18.76 14.78 1.07
N ASP A 176 -19.57 13.73 0.89
CA ASP A 176 -20.97 13.84 1.28
C ASP A 176 -21.01 14.06 2.80
N GLU A 177 -21.45 15.23 3.22
CA GLU A 177 -21.79 15.47 4.61
C GLU A 177 -23.00 14.59 4.94
N VAL A 178 -22.78 13.61 5.81
CA VAL A 178 -23.84 12.77 6.36
C VAL A 178 -24.43 13.47 7.57
#